data_7dc218715de149e25c01a7e4e0cc62f4
#
_entry.id   7dc218715de149e25c01a7e4e0cc62f4
#
_cell.length_a   1.000
_cell.length_b   1.000
_cell.length_c   1.000
_cell.angle_alpha   90.00
_cell.angle_beta   90.00
_cell.angle_gamma   90.00
#
_symmetry.space_group_name_H-M   'P 1'
#
loop_
_entity.id
_entity.type
_entity.pdbx_description
1 polymer ?
#
loop_
_entity_poly.entity_id
_entity_poly.type
_entity_poly.pdbx_seq_one_letter_code
_entity_poly.pdbx_strand_id
1 'polypeptide(L)'
;MTLSNTAKKQYRAIGHNLHPIITIAQKGLSENIRLELERALTDHELIKIKLVAADRDAKKALVAIICQEFKSECVQSIGHTALLYRRAKKHDGRLSNIKRKAV
;
A
#
# COMPACT_ATOMS: atom_id res chain seq x y z
N MET A 1 -6.68 5.11 11.28
CA MET A 1 -6.54 4.11 12.35
C MET A 1 -5.17 3.44 12.21
N THR A 2 -4.40 3.46 13.28
CA THR A 2 -3.04 2.94 13.26
C THR A 2 -3.02 1.44 13.53
N LEU A 3 -2.30 0.69 12.71
CA LEU A 3 -2.13 -0.74 12.91
C LEU A 3 -1.31 -1.02 14.17
N SER A 4 -1.67 -2.07 14.89
CA SER A 4 -0.86 -2.56 16.00
C SER A 4 0.47 -3.11 15.49
N ASN A 5 1.46 -3.22 16.38
CA ASN A 5 2.75 -3.82 16.02
C ASN A 5 2.60 -5.27 15.57
N THR A 6 1.68 -6.01 16.17
CA THR A 6 1.39 -7.39 15.81
C THR A 6 0.84 -7.47 14.39
N ALA A 7 -0.13 -6.60 14.06
CA ALA A 7 -0.70 -6.55 12.71
C ALA A 7 0.34 -6.15 11.68
N LYS A 8 1.17 -5.15 11.97
CA LYS A 8 2.25 -4.73 11.07
C LYS A 8 3.21 -5.87 10.77
N LYS A 9 3.56 -6.64 11.79
CA LYS A 9 4.45 -7.79 11.64
C LYS A 9 3.84 -8.85 10.72
N GLN A 10 2.56 -9.16 10.92
CA GLN A 10 1.84 -10.10 10.07
C GLN A 10 1.77 -9.61 8.62
N TYR A 11 1.46 -8.34 8.42
CA TYR A 11 1.31 -7.76 7.09
C TYR A 11 2.65 -7.66 6.36
N ARG A 12 3.75 -7.39 7.09
CA ARG A 12 5.09 -7.43 6.49
C ARG A 12 5.43 -8.82 5.98
N ALA A 13 5.05 -9.85 6.74
CA ALA A 13 5.27 -11.24 6.31
C ALA A 13 4.51 -11.56 5.03
N ILE A 14 3.25 -11.14 4.93
CA ILE A 14 2.46 -11.28 3.71
C ILE A 14 3.10 -10.50 2.58
N GLY A 15 3.48 -9.25 2.83
CA GLY A 15 4.05 -8.35 1.84
C GLY A 15 5.37 -8.85 1.26
N HIS A 16 6.11 -9.64 2.02
CA HIS A 16 7.37 -10.23 1.54
C HIS A 16 7.16 -11.06 0.27
N ASN A 17 6.00 -11.67 0.12
CA ASN A 17 5.67 -12.49 -1.04
C ASN A 17 4.88 -11.74 -2.11
N LEU A 18 4.55 -10.48 -1.88
CA LEU A 18 3.83 -9.67 -2.86
C LEU A 18 4.81 -9.02 -3.84
N HIS A 19 4.35 -8.87 -5.08
CA HIS A 19 5.07 -8.10 -6.09
C HIS A 19 4.51 -6.70 -6.19
N PRO A 20 5.32 -5.69 -6.54
CA PRO A 20 4.81 -4.35 -6.81
C PRO A 20 3.81 -4.39 -7.96
N ILE A 21 2.60 -3.86 -7.72
CA ILE A 21 1.54 -3.86 -8.73
C ILE A 21 1.35 -2.50 -9.38
N ILE A 22 1.92 -1.46 -8.79
CA ILE A 22 1.85 -0.09 -9.30
C ILE A 22 3.25 0.51 -9.20
N THR A 23 3.67 1.19 -10.25
CA THR A 23 4.92 1.96 -10.25
C THR A 23 4.58 3.43 -10.34
N ILE A 24 5.06 4.21 -9.36
CA ILE A 24 4.85 5.64 -9.33
C ILE A 24 6.16 6.31 -9.72
N ALA A 25 6.13 6.99 -10.87
CA ALA A 25 7.29 7.68 -11.40
C ALA A 25 7.54 9.00 -10.66
N GLN A 26 8.70 9.60 -10.94
CA GLN A 26 9.13 10.85 -10.33
C GLN A 26 8.16 12.01 -10.55
N LYS A 27 7.35 11.95 -11.59
CA LYS A 27 6.31 12.94 -11.87
C LYS A 27 5.19 12.96 -10.83
N GLY A 28 5.13 11.92 -9.98
CA GLY A 28 4.16 11.85 -8.91
C GLY A 28 2.84 11.21 -9.34
N LEU A 29 1.76 11.68 -8.70
CA LEU A 29 0.44 11.05 -8.85
C LEU A 29 -0.33 11.64 -10.02
N SER A 30 -0.37 10.90 -11.14
CA SER A 30 -1.27 11.21 -12.24
C SER A 30 -2.70 10.77 -11.88
N GLU A 31 -3.69 11.23 -12.64
CA GLU A 31 -5.06 10.79 -12.44
C GLU A 31 -5.21 9.27 -12.59
N ASN A 32 -4.55 8.68 -13.60
CA ASN A 32 -4.59 7.25 -13.81
C ASN A 32 -3.99 6.48 -12.63
N ILE A 33 -2.87 6.96 -12.11
CA ILE A 33 -2.23 6.33 -10.94
C ILE A 33 -3.14 6.41 -9.71
N ARG A 34 -3.83 7.54 -9.53
CA ARG A 34 -4.79 7.68 -8.43
C ARG A 34 -5.93 6.68 -8.54
N LEU A 35 -6.45 6.48 -9.74
CA LEU A 35 -7.51 5.50 -9.98
C LEU A 35 -7.02 4.08 -9.71
N GLU A 36 -5.80 3.76 -10.15
CA GLU A 36 -5.21 2.45 -9.91
C GLU A 36 -4.97 2.19 -8.42
N LEU A 37 -4.49 3.19 -7.68
CA LEU A 37 -4.27 3.08 -6.25
C LEU A 37 -5.59 2.85 -5.51
N GLU A 38 -6.62 3.61 -5.86
CA GLU A 38 -7.92 3.48 -5.23
C GLU A 38 -8.49 2.08 -5.45
N ARG A 39 -8.43 1.60 -6.68
CA ARG A 39 -8.91 0.27 -7.03
C ARG A 39 -8.12 -0.82 -6.33
N ALA A 40 -6.79 -0.71 -6.37
CA ALA A 40 -5.91 -1.73 -5.76
C ALA A 40 -6.13 -1.83 -4.25
N LEU A 41 -6.24 -0.70 -3.57
CA LEU A 41 -6.49 -0.69 -2.13
C LEU A 41 -7.88 -1.23 -1.79
N THR A 42 -8.88 -0.90 -2.60
CA THR A 42 -10.23 -1.41 -2.41
C THR A 42 -10.28 -2.92 -2.58
N ASP A 43 -9.63 -3.44 -3.62
CA ASP A 43 -9.68 -4.86 -3.94
C ASP A 43 -8.78 -5.71 -3.05
N HIS A 44 -7.54 -5.25 -2.84
CA HIS A 44 -6.49 -6.07 -2.24
C HIS A 44 -6.16 -5.72 -0.80
N GLU A 45 -6.53 -4.56 -0.34
CA GLU A 45 -6.30 -4.03 1.01
C GLU A 45 -4.82 -3.82 1.34
N LEU A 46 -3.98 -4.82 1.12
CA LEU A 46 -2.53 -4.75 1.31
C LEU A 46 -1.86 -4.84 -0.05
N ILE A 47 -1.15 -3.80 -0.43
CA ILE A 47 -0.48 -3.75 -1.73
C ILE A 47 0.97 -3.31 -1.58
N LYS A 48 1.79 -3.76 -2.53
CA LYS A 48 3.17 -3.29 -2.65
C LYS A 48 3.25 -2.38 -3.88
N ILE A 49 3.86 -1.22 -3.71
CA ILE A 49 4.08 -0.28 -4.80
C ILE A 49 5.57 0.00 -4.97
N LYS A 50 5.96 0.34 -6.18
CA LYS A 50 7.31 0.78 -6.49
C LYS A 50 7.32 2.29 -6.69
N LEU A 51 8.33 2.95 -6.13
CA LEU A 51 8.46 4.40 -6.18
C LEU A 51 9.78 4.76 -6.85
N VAL A 52 9.71 5.51 -7.92
CA VAL A 52 10.90 6.05 -8.58
C VAL A 52 11.06 7.48 -8.09
N ALA A 53 11.93 7.67 -7.11
CA ALA A 53 12.16 8.96 -6.48
C ALA A 53 13.63 9.33 -6.55
N ALA A 54 13.92 10.63 -6.51
CA ALA A 54 15.28 11.14 -6.63
C ALA A 54 16.16 10.71 -5.46
N ASP A 55 15.59 10.67 -4.26
CA ASP A 55 16.32 10.32 -3.04
C ASP A 55 15.35 9.80 -1.98
N ARG A 56 15.91 9.46 -0.82
CA ARG A 56 15.14 8.91 0.30
C ARG A 56 14.09 9.89 0.81
N ASP A 57 14.42 11.17 0.90
CA ASP A 57 13.50 12.17 1.39
C ASP A 57 12.33 12.40 0.44
N ALA A 58 12.60 12.41 -0.87
CA ALA A 58 11.56 12.50 -1.89
C ALA A 58 10.62 11.30 -1.83
N LYS A 59 11.16 10.09 -1.65
CA LYS A 59 10.38 8.88 -1.48
C LYS A 59 9.49 8.96 -0.25
N LYS A 60 10.06 9.37 0.87
CA LYS A 60 9.32 9.49 2.13
C LYS A 60 8.18 10.49 2.02
N ALA A 61 8.43 11.63 1.39
CA ALA A 61 7.41 12.65 1.18
C ALA A 61 6.27 12.12 0.29
N LEU A 62 6.61 11.40 -0.77
CA LEU A 62 5.61 10.83 -1.68
C LEU A 62 4.75 9.79 -0.98
N VAL A 63 5.35 8.90 -0.19
CA VAL A 63 4.61 7.91 0.60
C VAL A 63 3.65 8.59 1.58
N ALA A 64 4.10 9.65 2.23
CA ALA A 64 3.25 10.39 3.18
C ALA A 64 2.04 11.02 2.47
N ILE A 65 2.24 11.58 1.28
CA ILE A 65 1.16 12.15 0.47
C ILE A 65 0.15 11.07 0.10
N ILE A 66 0.62 9.92 -0.36
CA ILE A 66 -0.24 8.81 -0.75
C ILE A 66 -1.05 8.31 0.45
N CYS A 67 -0.41 8.12 1.58
CA CYS A 67 -1.09 7.64 2.78
C CYS A 67 -2.18 8.61 3.23
N GLN A 68 -1.89 9.91 3.17
CA GLN A 68 -2.87 10.92 3.56
C GLN A 68 -4.03 11.00 2.57
N GLU A 69 -3.74 11.02 1.26
CA GLU A 69 -4.77 11.16 0.23
C GLU A 69 -5.70 9.94 0.19
N PHE A 70 -5.15 8.73 0.33
CA PHE A 70 -5.92 7.49 0.20
C PHE A 70 -6.32 6.89 1.55
N LYS A 71 -6.02 7.57 2.65
CA LYS A 71 -6.32 7.09 4.00
C LYS A 71 -5.77 5.68 4.23
N SER A 72 -4.56 5.47 3.76
CA SER A 72 -3.84 4.20 3.92
C SER A 72 -2.71 4.36 4.91
N GLU A 73 -2.16 3.23 5.35
CA GLU A 73 -1.03 3.22 6.27
C GLU A 73 0.15 2.54 5.60
N CYS A 74 1.33 3.13 5.75
CA CYS A 74 2.57 2.50 5.28
C CYS A 74 3.04 1.50 6.32
N VAL A 75 2.96 0.22 5.96
CA VAL A 75 3.36 -0.89 6.83
C VAL A 75 4.87 -1.07 6.83
N GLN A 76 5.50 -0.87 5.68
CA GLN A 76 6.95 -1.03 5.52
C GLN A 76 7.41 -0.26 4.28
N SER A 77 8.62 0.29 4.34
CA SER A 77 9.23 0.97 3.21
C SER A 77 10.69 0.52 3.11
N ILE A 78 11.01 -0.20 2.05
CA ILE A 78 12.36 -0.76 1.82
C ILE A 78 12.79 -0.48 0.38
N GLY A 79 13.99 0.09 0.22
CA GLY A 79 14.55 0.36 -1.11
C GLY A 79 13.60 1.25 -1.91
N HIS A 80 13.19 0.78 -3.08
CA HIS A 80 12.28 1.50 -3.96
C HIS A 80 10.82 1.07 -3.79
N THR A 81 10.50 0.30 -2.77
CA THR A 81 9.14 -0.20 -2.57
C THR A 81 8.52 0.29 -1.27
N ALA A 82 7.21 0.32 -1.24
CA ALA A 82 6.44 0.57 -0.03
C ALA A 82 5.26 -0.39 0.04
N LEU A 83 4.96 -0.84 1.24
CA LEU A 83 3.84 -1.73 1.52
C LEU A 83 2.75 -0.91 2.18
N LEU A 84 1.60 -0.80 1.51
CA LEU A 84 0.49 0.04 1.96
C LEU A 84 -0.71 -0.82 2.33
N TYR A 85 -1.40 -0.41 3.37
CA TYR A 85 -2.61 -1.09 3.84
C TYR A 85 -3.76 -0.11 4.01
N ARG A 86 -4.94 -0.51 3.54
CA ARG A 86 -6.21 0.18 3.83
C ARG A 86 -7.29 -0.88 3.94
N ARG A 87 -8.02 -0.86 5.06
CA ARG A 87 -9.13 -1.78 5.26
C ARG A 87 -10.26 -1.47 4.27
N ALA A 88 -10.70 -2.48 3.53
CA ALA A 88 -11.81 -2.33 2.61
C ALA A 88 -13.13 -2.26 3.39
N LYS A 89 -14.06 -1.45 2.90
CA LYS A 89 -15.41 -1.39 3.47
C LYS A 89 -16.13 -2.71 3.29
N LYS A 90 -15.89 -3.36 2.16
CA LYS A 90 -16.46 -4.66 1.84
C LYS A 90 -15.33 -5.60 1.46
N HIS A 91 -14.97 -6.49 2.36
CA HIS A 91 -13.89 -7.44 2.14
C HIS A 91 -14.27 -8.47 1.08
N ASP A 92 -13.41 -8.63 0.08
CA ASP A 92 -13.54 -9.71 -0.91
C ASP A 92 -12.38 -10.67 -0.72
N GLY A 93 -12.66 -11.84 -0.15
CA GLY A 93 -11.63 -12.83 0.17
C GLY A 93 -10.91 -13.41 -1.04
N ARG A 94 -11.48 -13.24 -2.25
CA ARG A 94 -10.83 -13.72 -3.48
C ARG A 94 -9.78 -12.73 -3.99
N LEU A 95 -9.96 -11.44 -3.69
CA LEU A 95 -9.10 -10.36 -4.17
C LEU A 95 -8.16 -9.86 -3.10
N SER A 96 -8.61 -9.84 -1.85
CA SER A 96 -7.83 -9.28 -0.75
C SER A 96 -6.60 -10.13 -0.42
N ASN A 97 -5.49 -9.46 -0.16
CA ASN A 97 -4.27 -10.10 0.33
C ASN A 97 -4.34 -10.36 1.84
N ILE A 98 -5.37 -9.85 2.50
CA ILE A 98 -5.60 -10.05 3.93
C ILE A 98 -6.72 -11.07 4.09
N LYS A 99 -6.38 -12.21 4.69
CA LYS A 99 -7.37 -13.23 5.01
C LYS A 99 -7.96 -12.91 6.38
N ARG A 100 -9.28 -12.80 6.42
CA ARG A 100 -10.01 -12.61 7.66
C ARG A 100 -10.74 -13.90 7.99
N LYS A 101 -10.76 -14.22 9.28
CA LYS A 101 -11.52 -15.40 9.72
C LYS A 101 -13.00 -15.16 9.45
N ALA A 102 -13.67 -16.17 8.92
CA ALA A 102 -15.12 -16.15 8.81
C ALA A 102 -15.71 -16.14 10.22
N VAL A 103 -16.67 -15.27 10.43
CA VAL A 103 -17.33 -15.14 11.72
C VAL A 103 -18.70 -15.80 11.65
#